data_b5485fc676cacd21b330257ac2dd8ada
#
_entry.id   b5485fc676cacd21b330257ac2dd8ada
#
_cell.length_a   1.000
_cell.length_b   1.000
_cell.length_c   1.000
_cell.angle_alpha   90.00
_cell.angle_beta   90.00
_cell.angle_gamma   90.00
#
_symmetry.space_group_name_H-M   'P 1'
#
loop_
_entity.id
_entity.type
_entity.pdbx_description
1 polymer ?
#
loop_
_entity_poly.entity_id
_entity_poly.type
_entity_poly.pdbx_seq_one_letter_code
_entity_poly.pdbx_strand_id
1 'polypeptide(L)'
;MVGDALPRRLAAILHLDVVEFSRLTHDNEDATYRTLQNYLRDMDTVIENRGGRTVDRSGDNLLAVFPVAADSVMAAVNIQERLTTKNGALPADRQIHARIGINLGDIIDDGQRVFGDGVNVAARLQEIAPPGGICISDSARIVIGNALSVSFQAVGEQQLRNIASKISAHLVISDSDQPRKSTHEPDDPRLSIAVLPFTSQTGNSDLAGLGMGLTVDLISALSRFRQLFVIAQHTSLAQKRDSVSTMALGRQLGTRYLVDGSIRTAGKGFRVAVQLIDAVSGGYLWSESYDGGNQELLSIQDEITQRVASTLVSNLEYSAARRADTRRTDADYTDVIRARQLVYRMQEPRDTEMARTLFHKVIGIDPQFAPALSGQALTHLTDLLMSWSPEPDTCVPRATQYAQQSLELDYTDSLAHAVYGITGLWRGQHIEAVSHLEQALELNPNHADAFAGMGLALIFTGDPVASIRQIGLAFERNPFPPSWYRWALAIAQYNSARYHEAVQTLQAMPDLNRFHRRVLSASYARLGDLDSARTQREIVMAETPGYTAADSRLHQPYENPAYIQPFIDGLVLAGFPAGDPS
;
A
#
# COMPACT_ATOMS: atom_id res chain seq x y z
N MET A 1 -58.33 21.30 -26.71
CA MET A 1 -56.94 20.89 -27.01
C MET A 1 -56.27 20.57 -25.68
N VAL A 2 -56.20 19.29 -25.35
CA VAL A 2 -55.46 18.81 -24.17
C VAL A 2 -53.98 18.97 -24.54
N GLY A 3 -53.28 19.92 -23.87
CA GLY A 3 -51.86 20.10 -24.11
C GLY A 3 -51.09 18.86 -23.66
N ASP A 4 -50.33 18.25 -24.56
CA ASP A 4 -49.40 17.20 -24.25
C ASP A 4 -48.43 17.73 -23.18
N ALA A 5 -48.55 17.25 -21.95
CA ALA A 5 -47.61 17.56 -20.87
C ALA A 5 -46.25 16.96 -21.26
N LEU A 6 -45.26 17.81 -21.42
CA LEU A 6 -43.87 17.38 -21.71
C LEU A 6 -43.42 16.36 -20.67
N PRO A 7 -42.77 15.26 -21.08
CA PRO A 7 -42.37 14.20 -20.16
C PRO A 7 -41.36 14.72 -19.11
N ARG A 8 -41.72 14.56 -17.84
CA ARG A 8 -40.80 14.83 -16.71
C ARG A 8 -40.05 13.56 -16.38
N ARG A 9 -38.76 13.69 -16.11
CA ARG A 9 -37.92 12.59 -15.59
C ARG A 9 -36.99 13.04 -14.53
N LEU A 10 -36.67 12.14 -13.60
CA LEU A 10 -35.62 12.37 -12.61
C LEU A 10 -34.24 12.23 -13.27
N ALA A 11 -33.34 13.19 -13.04
CA ALA A 11 -32.00 13.16 -13.54
C ALA A 11 -31.04 13.85 -12.58
N ALA A 12 -29.76 13.44 -12.61
CA ALA A 12 -28.70 14.21 -11.98
C ALA A 12 -28.23 15.29 -12.96
N ILE A 13 -28.18 16.52 -12.48
CA ILE A 13 -27.88 17.72 -13.23
C ILE A 13 -26.55 18.24 -12.75
N LEU A 14 -25.58 18.41 -13.65
CA LEU A 14 -24.28 18.99 -13.39
C LEU A 14 -24.24 20.37 -14.05
N HIS A 15 -23.97 21.40 -13.26
CA HIS A 15 -23.71 22.76 -13.72
C HIS A 15 -22.28 23.16 -13.38
N LEU A 16 -21.51 23.62 -14.38
CA LEU A 16 -20.12 24.02 -14.24
C LEU A 16 -19.95 25.46 -14.72
N ASP A 17 -19.11 26.22 -14.05
CA ASP A 17 -18.72 27.58 -14.39
C ASP A 17 -17.23 27.81 -14.17
N VAL A 18 -16.58 28.59 -15.05
CA VAL A 18 -15.15 28.91 -14.93
C VAL A 18 -14.97 30.19 -14.11
N VAL A 19 -14.14 30.08 -13.06
CA VAL A 19 -13.88 31.18 -12.13
C VAL A 19 -13.12 32.31 -12.82
N GLU A 20 -13.60 33.54 -12.63
CA GLU A 20 -12.94 34.78 -13.13
C GLU A 20 -12.65 34.77 -14.63
N PHE A 21 -13.49 34.12 -15.43
CA PHE A 21 -13.30 34.04 -16.88
C PHE A 21 -13.19 35.43 -17.56
N SER A 22 -13.97 36.42 -17.11
CA SER A 22 -13.92 37.80 -17.57
C SER A 22 -12.53 38.46 -17.39
N ARG A 23 -11.81 38.11 -16.32
CA ARG A 23 -10.45 38.59 -16.06
C ARG A 23 -9.45 37.96 -17.05
N LEU A 24 -9.55 36.62 -17.22
CA LEU A 24 -8.70 35.87 -18.14
C LEU A 24 -8.86 36.35 -19.61
N THR A 25 -10.07 36.77 -20.00
CA THR A 25 -10.37 37.27 -21.35
C THR A 25 -9.80 38.68 -21.57
N HIS A 26 -9.76 39.49 -20.51
CA HIS A 26 -9.26 40.88 -20.63
C HIS A 26 -7.76 40.95 -21.00
N ASP A 27 -6.97 39.99 -20.51
CA ASP A 27 -5.51 39.99 -20.74
C ASP A 27 -5.11 39.43 -22.12
N ASN A 28 -5.85 38.45 -22.68
CA ASN A 28 -5.64 37.90 -24.02
C ASN A 28 -6.85 37.08 -24.48
N GLU A 29 -7.79 37.75 -25.16
CA GLU A 29 -9.08 37.19 -25.58
C GLU A 29 -8.93 35.94 -26.48
N ASP A 30 -8.12 35.99 -27.53
CA ASP A 30 -7.95 34.89 -28.49
C ASP A 30 -7.29 33.65 -27.88
N ALA A 31 -6.26 33.83 -27.06
CA ALA A 31 -5.57 32.72 -26.42
C ALA A 31 -6.45 32.07 -25.33
N THR A 32 -7.15 32.87 -24.55
CA THR A 32 -8.08 32.41 -23.51
C THR A 32 -9.24 31.63 -24.13
N TYR A 33 -9.82 32.16 -25.22
CA TYR A 33 -10.91 31.47 -25.92
C TYR A 33 -10.48 30.12 -26.50
N ARG A 34 -9.32 30.03 -27.17
CA ARG A 34 -8.79 28.74 -27.69
C ARG A 34 -8.52 27.73 -26.56
N THR A 35 -7.97 28.20 -25.48
CA THR A 35 -7.69 27.37 -24.30
C THR A 35 -9.00 26.84 -23.71
N LEU A 36 -9.99 27.70 -23.48
CA LEU A 36 -11.30 27.33 -22.98
C LEU A 36 -11.98 26.27 -23.86
N GLN A 37 -11.97 26.47 -25.20
CA GLN A 37 -12.57 25.51 -26.13
C GLN A 37 -11.91 24.13 -26.09
N ASN A 38 -10.61 24.06 -25.83
CA ASN A 38 -9.92 22.77 -25.63
C ASN A 38 -10.33 22.11 -24.30
N TYR A 39 -10.45 22.89 -23.22
CA TYR A 39 -10.90 22.37 -21.92
C TYR A 39 -12.36 21.88 -21.97
N LEU A 40 -13.26 22.65 -22.60
CA LEU A 40 -14.66 22.26 -22.73
C LEU A 40 -14.83 20.95 -23.55
N ARG A 41 -14.02 20.75 -24.61
CA ARG A 41 -14.03 19.48 -25.37
C ARG A 41 -13.57 18.30 -24.53
N ASP A 42 -12.58 18.49 -23.69
CA ASP A 42 -12.12 17.45 -22.78
C ASP A 42 -13.16 17.12 -21.71
N MET A 43 -13.87 18.15 -21.20
CA MET A 43 -14.96 17.97 -20.24
C MET A 43 -16.12 17.19 -20.85
N ASP A 44 -16.48 17.46 -22.11
CA ASP A 44 -17.49 16.66 -22.82
C ASP A 44 -17.10 15.19 -22.92
N THR A 45 -15.87 14.93 -23.30
CA THR A 45 -15.36 13.56 -23.36
C THR A 45 -15.48 12.85 -22.01
N VAL A 46 -15.22 13.54 -20.89
CA VAL A 46 -15.41 13.00 -19.55
C VAL A 46 -16.87 12.72 -19.24
N ILE A 47 -17.76 13.66 -19.59
CA ILE A 47 -19.21 13.55 -19.38
C ILE A 47 -19.76 12.36 -20.17
N GLU A 48 -19.45 12.26 -21.48
CA GLU A 48 -19.92 11.18 -22.35
C GLU A 48 -19.40 9.81 -21.90
N ASN A 49 -18.14 9.70 -21.52
CA ASN A 49 -17.55 8.46 -21.00
C ASN A 49 -18.19 7.98 -19.70
N ARG A 50 -18.87 8.87 -18.97
CA ARG A 50 -19.65 8.57 -17.76
C ARG A 50 -21.16 8.46 -18.01
N GLY A 51 -21.56 8.30 -19.26
CA GLY A 51 -22.98 8.14 -19.63
C GLY A 51 -23.82 9.40 -19.50
N GLY A 52 -23.17 10.56 -19.33
CA GLY A 52 -23.83 11.87 -19.33
C GLY A 52 -24.00 12.45 -20.73
N ARG A 53 -24.82 13.49 -20.84
CA ARG A 53 -25.04 14.26 -22.06
C ARG A 53 -24.92 15.74 -21.74
N THR A 54 -24.03 16.44 -22.44
CA THR A 54 -23.97 17.90 -22.40
C THR A 54 -25.21 18.48 -23.09
N VAL A 55 -25.89 19.39 -22.41
CA VAL A 55 -27.16 19.98 -22.85
C VAL A 55 -27.01 21.40 -23.36
N ASP A 56 -26.19 22.18 -22.65
CA ASP A 56 -25.95 23.59 -23.00
C ASP A 56 -24.52 24.00 -22.73
N ARG A 57 -24.03 24.90 -23.57
CA ARG A 57 -22.75 25.60 -23.43
C ARG A 57 -22.95 27.06 -23.73
N SER A 58 -22.88 27.88 -22.72
CA SER A 58 -23.05 29.32 -22.85
C SER A 58 -21.82 30.03 -22.28
N GLY A 59 -20.90 30.42 -23.17
CA GLY A 59 -19.65 31.06 -22.76
C GLY A 59 -18.73 30.14 -21.99
N ASP A 60 -18.56 30.39 -20.71
CA ASP A 60 -17.75 29.66 -19.74
C ASP A 60 -18.55 28.65 -18.91
N ASN A 61 -19.87 28.57 -19.14
CA ASN A 61 -20.77 27.65 -18.46
C ASN A 61 -20.98 26.37 -19.26
N LEU A 62 -21.14 25.24 -18.53
CA LEU A 62 -21.50 23.95 -19.09
C LEU A 62 -22.61 23.30 -18.24
N LEU A 63 -23.68 22.85 -18.92
CA LEU A 63 -24.77 22.11 -18.32
C LEU A 63 -24.81 20.69 -18.88
N ALA A 64 -24.81 19.70 -18.01
CA ALA A 64 -24.94 18.29 -18.39
C ALA A 64 -25.95 17.56 -17.54
N VAL A 65 -26.52 16.48 -18.08
CA VAL A 65 -27.46 15.60 -17.38
C VAL A 65 -26.99 14.15 -17.41
N PHE A 66 -27.25 13.44 -16.34
CA PHE A 66 -26.88 12.04 -16.16
C PHE A 66 -28.08 11.22 -15.69
N PRO A 67 -28.23 9.98 -16.17
CA PRO A 67 -29.25 9.08 -15.64
C PRO A 67 -28.93 8.57 -14.23
N VAL A 68 -27.65 8.59 -13.83
CA VAL A 68 -27.16 8.10 -12.55
C VAL A 68 -26.41 9.21 -11.79
N ALA A 69 -26.81 9.46 -10.52
CA ALA A 69 -26.22 10.53 -9.72
C ALA A 69 -24.73 10.27 -9.39
N ALA A 70 -24.34 9.03 -9.17
CA ALA A 70 -22.94 8.66 -8.92
C ALA A 70 -22.04 9.01 -10.11
N ASP A 71 -22.48 8.79 -11.34
CA ASP A 71 -21.72 9.09 -12.55
C ASP A 71 -21.51 10.59 -12.73
N SER A 72 -22.49 11.43 -12.35
CA SER A 72 -22.35 12.89 -12.39
C SER A 72 -21.28 13.41 -11.44
N VAL A 73 -21.18 12.83 -10.23
CA VAL A 73 -20.14 13.19 -9.26
C VAL A 73 -18.77 12.72 -9.72
N MET A 74 -18.66 11.49 -10.26
CA MET A 74 -17.40 11.00 -10.79
C MET A 74 -16.95 11.77 -12.03
N ALA A 75 -17.86 12.21 -12.89
CA ALA A 75 -17.52 13.12 -13.99
C ALA A 75 -16.96 14.43 -13.46
N ALA A 76 -17.59 15.03 -12.45
CA ALA A 76 -17.13 16.27 -11.82
C ALA A 76 -15.74 16.12 -11.20
N VAL A 77 -15.47 15.04 -10.46
CA VAL A 77 -14.14 14.75 -9.89
C VAL A 77 -13.10 14.62 -10.99
N ASN A 78 -13.36 13.83 -12.03
CA ASN A 78 -12.42 13.64 -13.14
C ASN A 78 -12.16 14.95 -13.92
N ILE A 79 -13.16 15.83 -14.03
CA ILE A 79 -13.00 17.16 -14.62
C ILE A 79 -12.02 18.00 -13.77
N GLN A 80 -12.21 18.06 -12.45
CA GLN A 80 -11.33 18.83 -11.56
C GLN A 80 -9.89 18.30 -11.56
N GLU A 81 -9.70 16.99 -11.56
CA GLU A 81 -8.39 16.37 -11.67
C GLU A 81 -7.66 16.71 -12.97
N ARG A 82 -8.37 16.65 -14.11
CA ARG A 82 -7.80 17.06 -15.41
C ARG A 82 -7.45 18.53 -15.46
N LEU A 83 -8.28 19.40 -14.89
CA LEU A 83 -8.00 20.83 -14.77
C LEU A 83 -6.75 21.06 -13.93
N THR A 84 -6.65 20.40 -12.76
CA THR A 84 -5.48 20.50 -11.87
C THR A 84 -4.20 20.05 -12.57
N THR A 85 -4.24 18.93 -13.30
CA THR A 85 -3.09 18.40 -14.05
C THR A 85 -2.63 19.38 -15.14
N LYS A 86 -3.57 19.95 -15.90
CA LYS A 86 -3.25 20.92 -16.96
C LYS A 86 -2.75 22.24 -16.40
N ASN A 87 -3.33 22.70 -15.30
CA ASN A 87 -2.90 23.91 -14.61
C ASN A 87 -1.47 23.82 -14.08
N GLY A 88 -0.99 22.62 -13.71
CA GLY A 88 0.38 22.41 -13.26
C GLY A 88 1.47 22.82 -14.27
N ALA A 89 1.13 22.87 -15.57
CA ALA A 89 2.01 23.32 -16.63
C ALA A 89 1.87 24.83 -16.97
N LEU A 90 0.95 25.55 -16.30
CA LEU A 90 0.62 26.94 -16.59
C LEU A 90 1.03 27.87 -15.43
N PRO A 91 1.48 29.10 -15.71
CA PRO A 91 1.63 30.15 -14.70
C PRO A 91 0.30 30.40 -13.96
N ALA A 92 0.38 30.82 -12.71
CA ALA A 92 -0.80 30.97 -11.82
C ALA A 92 -1.87 31.94 -12.38
N ASP A 93 -1.46 32.97 -13.10
CA ASP A 93 -2.33 33.94 -13.76
C ASP A 93 -3.08 33.39 -14.99
N ARG A 94 -2.68 32.23 -15.52
CA ARG A 94 -3.29 31.55 -16.67
C ARG A 94 -4.01 30.25 -16.32
N GLN A 95 -4.03 29.87 -15.05
CA GLN A 95 -4.72 28.67 -14.59
C GLN A 95 -6.24 28.84 -14.66
N ILE A 96 -6.94 27.80 -15.11
CA ILE A 96 -8.39 27.74 -15.22
C ILE A 96 -8.94 26.92 -14.08
N HIS A 97 -9.75 27.52 -13.23
CA HIS A 97 -10.46 26.85 -12.13
C HIS A 97 -11.95 26.81 -12.43
N ALA A 98 -12.60 25.67 -12.20
CA ALA A 98 -14.04 25.52 -12.36
C ALA A 98 -14.72 25.31 -11.01
N ARG A 99 -15.98 25.77 -10.90
CA ARG A 99 -16.91 25.44 -9.82
C ARG A 99 -17.96 24.52 -10.38
N ILE A 100 -18.30 23.44 -9.66
CA ILE A 100 -19.30 22.48 -10.13
C ILE A 100 -20.39 22.32 -9.08
N GLY A 101 -21.66 22.42 -9.50
CA GLY A 101 -22.85 22.15 -8.70
C GLY A 101 -23.59 20.95 -9.25
N ILE A 102 -24.00 20.03 -8.38
CA ILE A 102 -24.77 18.83 -8.77
C ILE A 102 -26.04 18.71 -7.96
N ASN A 103 -27.15 18.52 -8.65
CA ASN A 103 -28.45 18.26 -8.04
C ASN A 103 -29.14 17.06 -8.65
N LEU A 104 -29.87 16.30 -7.84
CA LEU A 104 -30.81 15.28 -8.32
C LEU A 104 -32.23 15.84 -8.24
N GLY A 105 -32.92 15.95 -9.37
CA GLY A 105 -34.24 16.53 -9.42
C GLY A 105 -34.98 16.26 -10.74
N ASP A 106 -36.27 16.63 -10.77
CA ASP A 106 -37.07 16.49 -11.95
C ASP A 106 -36.71 17.51 -13.02
N ILE A 107 -36.60 17.04 -14.25
CA ILE A 107 -36.35 17.84 -15.43
C ILE A 107 -37.40 17.60 -16.50
N ILE A 108 -37.63 18.61 -17.33
CA ILE A 108 -38.33 18.50 -18.61
C ILE A 108 -37.23 18.49 -19.68
N ASP A 109 -37.14 17.42 -20.46
CA ASP A 109 -36.12 17.21 -21.48
C ASP A 109 -36.83 17.09 -22.85
N ASP A 110 -36.63 18.06 -23.74
CA ASP A 110 -37.17 18.06 -25.09
C ASP A 110 -36.22 17.44 -26.14
N GLY A 111 -35.10 16.88 -25.67
CA GLY A 111 -34.04 16.30 -26.51
C GLY A 111 -32.95 17.30 -26.92
N GLN A 112 -33.25 18.61 -26.94
CA GLN A 112 -32.29 19.68 -27.23
C GLN A 112 -31.98 20.53 -25.99
N ARG A 113 -32.99 20.78 -25.15
CA ARG A 113 -32.87 21.62 -23.95
C ARG A 113 -33.45 20.91 -22.72
N VAL A 114 -32.98 21.32 -21.59
CA VAL A 114 -33.46 20.81 -20.29
C VAL A 114 -33.95 21.98 -19.45
N PHE A 115 -35.11 21.85 -18.88
CA PHE A 115 -35.77 22.84 -18.02
C PHE A 115 -36.21 22.23 -16.71
N GLY A 116 -36.36 23.06 -15.68
CA GLY A 116 -36.92 22.65 -14.38
C GLY A 116 -36.20 23.27 -13.21
N ASP A 117 -36.83 23.26 -12.03
CA ASP A 117 -36.23 23.80 -10.81
C ASP A 117 -34.93 23.09 -10.42
N GLY A 118 -34.79 21.81 -10.81
CA GLY A 118 -33.58 21.03 -10.60
C GLY A 118 -32.32 21.67 -11.23
N VAL A 119 -32.47 22.30 -12.39
CA VAL A 119 -31.38 23.00 -13.11
C VAL A 119 -30.97 24.24 -12.33
N ASN A 120 -31.95 25.01 -11.85
CA ASN A 120 -31.70 26.21 -11.05
C ASN A 120 -30.96 25.85 -9.74
N VAL A 121 -31.34 24.75 -9.09
CA VAL A 121 -30.67 24.26 -7.87
C VAL A 121 -29.21 23.92 -8.16
N ALA A 122 -28.93 23.19 -9.25
CA ALA A 122 -27.55 22.85 -9.63
C ALA A 122 -26.68 24.09 -9.87
N ALA A 123 -27.23 25.10 -10.57
CA ALA A 123 -26.55 26.39 -10.81
C ALA A 123 -26.24 27.12 -9.49
N ARG A 124 -27.14 27.10 -8.50
CA ARG A 124 -26.91 27.73 -7.21
C ARG A 124 -25.92 26.95 -6.33
N LEU A 125 -25.93 25.62 -6.38
CA LEU A 125 -24.92 24.80 -5.72
C LEU A 125 -23.53 25.06 -6.28
N GLN A 126 -23.41 25.31 -7.57
CA GLN A 126 -22.17 25.71 -8.23
C GLN A 126 -21.62 27.03 -7.63
N GLU A 127 -22.49 28.04 -7.36
CA GLU A 127 -22.06 29.30 -6.74
C GLU A 127 -21.49 29.11 -5.33
N ILE A 128 -21.92 28.07 -4.59
CA ILE A 128 -21.44 27.73 -3.24
C ILE A 128 -20.09 27.01 -3.31
N ALA A 129 -19.81 26.28 -4.37
CA ALA A 129 -18.57 25.56 -4.53
C ALA A 129 -17.35 26.50 -4.53
N PRO A 130 -16.26 26.20 -3.78
CA PRO A 130 -15.02 26.96 -3.92
C PRO A 130 -14.39 26.75 -5.31
N PRO A 131 -13.48 27.64 -5.75
CA PRO A 131 -12.71 27.41 -6.97
C PRO A 131 -12.02 26.04 -6.94
N GLY A 132 -12.22 25.23 -7.98
CA GLY A 132 -11.74 23.84 -8.01
C GLY A 132 -12.63 22.85 -7.26
N GLY A 133 -13.70 23.30 -6.59
CA GLY A 133 -14.56 22.48 -5.77
C GLY A 133 -15.84 21.99 -6.44
N ILE A 134 -16.52 21.05 -5.77
CA ILE A 134 -17.77 20.44 -6.20
C ILE A 134 -18.76 20.52 -5.03
N CYS A 135 -19.98 21.03 -5.26
CA CYS A 135 -21.04 21.10 -4.28
C CYS A 135 -22.27 20.30 -4.75
N ILE A 136 -22.83 19.47 -3.89
CA ILE A 136 -24.00 18.62 -4.23
C ILE A 136 -25.17 18.86 -3.29
N SER A 137 -26.39 18.61 -3.79
CA SER A 137 -27.60 18.58 -2.95
C SER A 137 -27.64 17.34 -2.06
N ASP A 138 -28.37 17.44 -0.94
CA ASP A 138 -28.61 16.29 -0.06
C ASP A 138 -29.39 15.17 -0.78
N SER A 139 -30.30 15.50 -1.71
CA SER A 139 -30.99 14.53 -2.56
C SER A 139 -30.01 13.70 -3.42
N ALA A 140 -29.00 14.33 -4.00
CA ALA A 140 -27.96 13.62 -4.73
C ALA A 140 -27.10 12.78 -3.77
N ARG A 141 -26.68 13.32 -2.64
CA ARG A 141 -25.88 12.64 -1.61
C ARG A 141 -26.56 11.37 -1.08
N ILE A 142 -27.87 11.47 -0.77
CA ILE A 142 -28.65 10.33 -0.24
C ILE A 142 -28.70 9.19 -1.27
N VAL A 143 -28.95 9.49 -2.54
CA VAL A 143 -29.02 8.47 -3.60
C VAL A 143 -27.65 7.86 -3.91
N ILE A 144 -26.59 8.65 -3.83
CA ILE A 144 -25.21 8.16 -3.99
C ILE A 144 -24.82 7.28 -2.80
N GLY A 145 -25.23 7.62 -1.59
CA GLY A 145 -24.89 6.89 -0.38
C GLY A 145 -23.37 6.71 -0.25
N ASN A 146 -22.91 5.47 -0.12
CA ASN A 146 -21.49 5.09 -0.04
C ASN A 146 -20.97 4.47 -1.34
N ALA A 147 -21.65 4.70 -2.48
CA ALA A 147 -21.26 4.11 -3.76
C ALA A 147 -19.97 4.70 -4.36
N LEU A 148 -19.50 5.84 -3.86
CA LEU A 148 -18.31 6.53 -4.36
C LEU A 148 -17.21 6.65 -3.30
N SER A 149 -15.96 6.65 -3.76
CA SER A 149 -14.76 6.87 -2.93
C SER A 149 -14.51 8.37 -2.72
N VAL A 150 -15.54 9.12 -2.34
CA VAL A 150 -15.44 10.54 -1.97
C VAL A 150 -16.08 10.75 -0.60
N SER A 151 -15.58 11.71 0.16
CA SER A 151 -16.21 12.13 1.41
C SER A 151 -17.07 13.38 1.16
N PHE A 152 -18.10 13.55 2.00
CA PHE A 152 -19.01 14.68 1.88
C PHE A 152 -18.95 15.51 3.16
N GLN A 153 -18.57 16.78 3.00
CA GLN A 153 -18.57 17.74 4.11
C GLN A 153 -19.86 18.57 4.05
N ALA A 154 -20.67 18.48 5.11
CA ALA A 154 -21.90 19.27 5.18
C ALA A 154 -21.60 20.77 5.21
N VAL A 155 -22.23 21.52 4.33
CA VAL A 155 -22.24 23.00 4.32
C VAL A 155 -23.45 23.52 5.13
N GLY A 156 -24.43 22.62 5.39
CA GLY A 156 -25.66 22.93 6.10
C GLY A 156 -26.79 23.41 5.18
N GLU A 157 -27.89 23.87 5.80
CA GLU A 157 -29.06 24.40 5.07
C GLU A 157 -28.73 25.74 4.41
N GLN A 158 -28.94 25.82 3.10
CA GLN A 158 -28.72 27.01 2.29
C GLN A 158 -30.05 27.56 1.78
N GLN A 159 -30.26 28.86 1.98
CA GLN A 159 -31.37 29.58 1.35
C GLN A 159 -30.90 30.09 -0.01
N LEU A 160 -31.26 29.36 -1.05
CA LEU A 160 -30.83 29.68 -2.41
C LEU A 160 -31.73 30.78 -3.01
N ARG A 161 -31.13 31.70 -3.76
CA ARG A 161 -31.86 32.82 -4.40
C ARG A 161 -32.91 32.28 -5.39
N ASN A 162 -34.17 32.72 -5.28
CA ASN A 162 -35.30 32.31 -6.11
C ASN A 162 -35.71 30.82 -5.98
N ILE A 163 -35.32 30.14 -4.91
CA ILE A 163 -35.76 28.80 -4.55
C ILE A 163 -36.55 28.89 -3.24
N ALA A 164 -37.79 28.38 -3.27
CA ALA A 164 -38.71 28.55 -2.14
C ALA A 164 -38.31 27.73 -0.89
N SER A 165 -37.71 26.56 -1.08
CA SER A 165 -37.28 25.67 0.00
C SER A 165 -35.78 25.81 0.29
N LYS A 166 -35.40 25.67 1.56
CA LYS A 166 -34.00 25.52 1.95
C LYS A 166 -33.48 24.17 1.44
N ILE A 167 -32.25 24.17 0.97
CA ILE A 167 -31.57 22.98 0.47
C ILE A 167 -30.33 22.71 1.31
N SER A 168 -30.22 21.50 1.84
CA SER A 168 -29.00 21.04 2.47
C SER A 168 -27.96 20.73 1.40
N ALA A 169 -26.77 21.34 1.54
CA ALA A 169 -25.68 21.24 0.59
C ALA A 169 -24.45 20.56 1.21
N HIS A 170 -23.69 19.88 0.38
CA HIS A 170 -22.47 19.18 0.78
C HIS A 170 -21.35 19.46 -0.21
N LEU A 171 -20.15 19.76 0.27
CA LEU A 171 -18.95 19.78 -0.56
C LEU A 171 -18.47 18.34 -0.76
N VAL A 172 -18.11 18.00 -1.97
CA VAL A 172 -17.41 16.77 -2.29
C VAL A 172 -15.94 17.01 -1.99
N ILE A 173 -15.41 16.28 -1.03
CA ILE A 173 -13.99 16.25 -0.73
C ILE A 173 -13.42 15.06 -1.48
N SER A 174 -12.75 15.32 -2.58
CA SER A 174 -11.94 14.30 -3.24
C SER A 174 -10.64 14.15 -2.47
N ASP A 175 -10.05 12.95 -2.47
CA ASP A 175 -8.79 12.69 -1.77
C ASP A 175 -7.60 13.54 -2.28
N SER A 176 -7.80 14.34 -3.32
CA SER A 176 -6.82 15.31 -3.84
C SER A 176 -6.64 16.56 -2.97
N ASP A 177 -7.58 16.87 -2.05
CA ASP A 177 -7.57 18.09 -1.22
C ASP A 177 -6.95 17.90 0.18
N GLN A 178 -6.56 16.68 0.55
CA GLN A 178 -5.79 16.44 1.76
C GLN A 178 -4.28 16.44 1.46
N PRO A 179 -3.41 16.96 2.37
CA PRO A 179 -1.97 16.83 2.19
C PRO A 179 -1.67 15.34 2.04
N ARG A 180 -1.15 14.97 0.89
CA ARG A 180 -0.89 13.60 0.47
C ARG A 180 -0.19 12.82 1.58
N LYS A 181 -0.96 12.10 2.40
CA LYS A 181 -0.49 10.82 2.89
C LYS A 181 -0.41 9.97 1.63
N SER A 182 0.77 9.57 1.27
CA SER A 182 1.07 8.77 0.10
C SER A 182 0.21 7.50 0.07
N THR A 183 -0.98 7.60 -0.51
CA THR A 183 -1.69 6.45 -1.05
C THR A 183 -1.28 6.40 -2.51
N HIS A 184 -0.18 5.71 -2.78
CA HIS A 184 0.15 5.25 -4.10
C HIS A 184 -1.06 4.45 -4.64
N GLU A 185 -1.78 5.01 -5.64
CA GLU A 185 -2.11 4.13 -6.75
C GLU A 185 -0.76 3.70 -7.29
N PRO A 186 -0.44 2.41 -7.29
CA PRO A 186 0.79 1.98 -7.91
C PRO A 186 0.68 2.34 -9.40
N ASP A 187 1.61 3.15 -9.90
CA ASP A 187 1.92 3.32 -11.34
C ASP A 187 2.37 1.97 -11.96
N ASP A 188 2.16 0.91 -11.23
CA ASP A 188 2.47 -0.45 -11.63
C ASP A 188 1.28 -1.00 -12.43
N PRO A 189 1.46 -1.27 -13.75
CA PRO A 189 0.41 -1.85 -14.59
C PRO A 189 -0.05 -3.22 -14.13
N ARG A 190 0.61 -3.82 -13.13
CA ARG A 190 0.24 -5.11 -12.56
C ARG A 190 -1.03 -5.00 -11.70
N LEU A 191 -1.80 -6.08 -11.68
CA LEU A 191 -3.00 -6.19 -10.87
C LEU A 191 -2.64 -6.34 -9.39
N SER A 192 -2.96 -5.36 -8.56
CA SER A 192 -2.63 -5.36 -7.12
C SER A 192 -3.62 -6.19 -6.30
N ILE A 193 -3.10 -7.10 -5.47
CA ILE A 193 -3.90 -8.03 -4.67
C ILE A 193 -3.34 -8.22 -3.25
N ALA A 194 -4.22 -8.34 -2.27
CA ALA A 194 -3.88 -8.79 -0.93
C ALA A 194 -4.74 -10.00 -0.54
N VAL A 195 -4.15 -10.96 0.17
CA VAL A 195 -4.87 -12.08 0.76
C VAL A 195 -5.08 -11.79 2.24
N LEU A 196 -6.33 -11.71 2.66
CA LEU A 196 -6.69 -11.47 4.06
C LEU A 196 -6.58 -12.76 4.87
N PRO A 197 -6.30 -12.67 6.19
CA PRO A 197 -6.26 -13.84 7.04
C PRO A 197 -7.60 -14.61 7.01
N PHE A 198 -7.54 -15.89 6.67
CA PHE A 198 -8.71 -16.75 6.67
C PHE A 198 -9.20 -16.97 8.10
N THR A 199 -10.45 -16.65 8.37
CA THR A 199 -11.02 -16.71 9.72
C THR A 199 -11.58 -18.09 10.04
N SER A 200 -11.42 -18.56 11.30
CA SER A 200 -12.12 -19.74 11.82
C SER A 200 -13.42 -19.31 12.46
N GLN A 201 -14.54 -19.90 12.02
CA GLN A 201 -15.88 -19.58 12.56
C GLN A 201 -16.22 -20.36 13.86
N THR A 202 -15.41 -21.33 14.27
CA THR A 202 -15.75 -22.26 15.36
C THR A 202 -14.94 -22.09 16.64
N GLY A 203 -14.06 -21.08 16.73
CA GLY A 203 -13.19 -20.90 17.92
C GLY A 203 -12.17 -22.03 18.13
N ASN A 204 -12.06 -22.97 17.21
CA ASN A 204 -11.12 -24.08 17.25
C ASN A 204 -9.73 -23.59 16.83
N SER A 205 -8.74 -23.70 17.73
CA SER A 205 -7.35 -23.26 17.50
C SER A 205 -6.69 -23.95 16.30
N ASP A 206 -7.02 -25.22 16.05
CA ASP A 206 -6.41 -26.00 14.97
C ASP A 206 -6.90 -25.52 13.59
N LEU A 207 -8.20 -25.23 13.46
CA LEU A 207 -8.77 -24.65 12.24
C LEU A 207 -8.30 -23.22 12.00
N ALA A 208 -8.09 -22.43 13.05
CA ALA A 208 -7.51 -21.10 12.93
C ALA A 208 -6.06 -21.19 12.38
N GLY A 209 -5.29 -22.17 12.85
CA GLY A 209 -3.97 -22.47 12.30
C GLY A 209 -4.00 -22.85 10.82
N LEU A 210 -4.90 -23.74 10.42
CA LEU A 210 -5.06 -24.15 9.02
C LEU A 210 -5.49 -22.99 8.12
N GLY A 211 -6.44 -22.15 8.56
CA GLY A 211 -6.89 -20.98 7.79
C GLY A 211 -5.76 -19.99 7.54
N MET A 212 -4.93 -19.78 8.54
CA MET A 212 -3.78 -18.90 8.42
C MET A 212 -2.70 -19.49 7.52
N GLY A 213 -2.47 -20.81 7.59
CA GLY A 213 -1.56 -21.49 6.68
C GLY A 213 -1.95 -21.31 5.23
N LEU A 214 -3.21 -21.57 4.94
CA LEU A 214 -3.76 -21.34 3.61
C LEU A 214 -3.54 -19.88 3.15
N THR A 215 -3.68 -18.89 4.06
CA THR A 215 -3.38 -17.48 3.75
C THR A 215 -1.93 -17.29 3.31
N VAL A 216 -0.99 -17.82 4.08
CA VAL A 216 0.46 -17.71 3.80
C VAL A 216 0.83 -18.38 2.49
N ASP A 217 0.31 -19.58 2.27
CA ASP A 217 0.61 -20.35 1.07
C ASP A 217 -0.02 -19.73 -0.18
N LEU A 218 -1.22 -19.15 -0.09
CA LEU A 218 -1.84 -18.39 -1.18
C LEU A 218 -1.02 -17.13 -1.51
N ILE A 219 -0.54 -16.38 -0.52
CA ILE A 219 0.35 -15.24 -0.76
C ILE A 219 1.61 -15.69 -1.50
N SER A 220 2.25 -16.75 -1.02
CA SER A 220 3.46 -17.30 -1.64
C SER A 220 3.21 -17.76 -3.08
N ALA A 221 2.14 -18.50 -3.31
CA ALA A 221 1.78 -19.01 -4.61
C ALA A 221 1.42 -17.89 -5.62
N LEU A 222 0.60 -16.91 -5.19
CA LEU A 222 0.22 -15.76 -6.01
C LEU A 222 1.41 -14.85 -6.31
N SER A 223 2.38 -14.75 -5.41
CA SER A 223 3.57 -13.92 -5.59
C SER A 223 4.49 -14.38 -6.73
N ARG A 224 4.37 -15.62 -7.20
CA ARG A 224 5.11 -16.14 -8.35
C ARG A 224 4.60 -15.62 -9.70
N PHE A 225 3.38 -15.06 -9.73
CA PHE A 225 2.82 -14.49 -10.96
C PHE A 225 3.31 -13.05 -11.15
N ARG A 226 4.15 -12.82 -12.16
CA ARG A 226 4.76 -11.51 -12.46
C ARG A 226 3.73 -10.42 -12.80
N GLN A 227 2.53 -10.83 -13.25
CA GLN A 227 1.42 -9.94 -13.58
C GLN A 227 0.65 -9.45 -12.34
N LEU A 228 0.86 -10.09 -11.20
CA LEU A 228 0.25 -9.69 -9.93
C LEU A 228 1.24 -8.91 -9.07
N PHE A 229 0.76 -7.84 -8.49
CA PHE A 229 1.42 -7.13 -7.41
C PHE A 229 0.81 -7.60 -6.10
N VAL A 230 1.49 -8.50 -5.40
CA VAL A 230 0.96 -9.15 -4.19
C VAL A 230 1.51 -8.47 -2.94
N ILE A 231 0.62 -8.01 -2.07
CA ILE A 231 0.99 -7.40 -0.79
C ILE A 231 1.63 -8.45 0.12
N ALA A 232 2.75 -8.06 0.74
CA ALA A 232 3.53 -8.93 1.61
C ALA A 232 2.73 -9.43 2.82
N GLN A 233 3.13 -10.59 3.29
CA GLN A 233 2.50 -11.37 4.36
C GLN A 233 2.36 -10.58 5.67
N HIS A 234 3.37 -9.80 6.07
CA HIS A 234 3.33 -8.95 7.28
C HIS A 234 2.13 -8.02 7.30
N THR A 235 1.93 -7.31 6.20
CA THR A 235 0.81 -6.38 6.04
C THR A 235 -0.52 -7.10 6.07
N SER A 236 -0.64 -8.23 5.36
CA SER A 236 -1.88 -9.01 5.31
C SER A 236 -2.26 -9.58 6.67
N LEU A 237 -1.29 -10.07 7.45
CA LEU A 237 -1.52 -10.67 8.76
C LEU A 237 -1.76 -9.66 9.90
N ALA A 238 -1.31 -8.41 9.75
CA ALA A 238 -1.50 -7.37 10.75
C ALA A 238 -2.94 -6.83 10.83
N GLN A 239 -3.80 -7.18 9.87
CA GLN A 239 -5.15 -6.63 9.78
C GLN A 239 -6.13 -7.33 10.73
N LYS A 240 -6.78 -6.54 11.61
CA LYS A 240 -7.91 -6.97 12.43
C LYS A 240 -9.22 -6.59 11.72
N ARG A 241 -10.10 -7.57 11.52
CA ARG A 241 -11.36 -7.43 10.77
C ARG A 241 -12.47 -6.64 11.49
N ASP A 242 -12.33 -6.33 12.76
CA ASP A 242 -13.47 -6.06 13.64
C ASP A 242 -14.22 -4.72 13.41
N SER A 243 -13.81 -3.87 12.44
CA SER A 243 -14.51 -2.59 12.21
C SER A 243 -14.30 -1.90 10.86
N VAL A 244 -13.60 -2.49 9.90
CA VAL A 244 -13.23 -1.79 8.64
C VAL A 244 -13.93 -2.42 7.43
N SER A 245 -14.59 -1.61 6.59
CA SER A 245 -15.19 -2.10 5.34
C SER A 245 -14.12 -2.60 4.36
N THR A 246 -14.47 -3.58 3.52
CA THR A 246 -13.59 -4.15 2.50
C THR A 246 -12.97 -3.08 1.58
N MET A 247 -13.76 -2.07 1.20
CA MET A 247 -13.28 -0.94 0.40
C MET A 247 -12.27 -0.07 1.16
N ALA A 248 -12.49 0.17 2.45
CA ALA A 248 -11.55 0.93 3.28
C ALA A 248 -10.25 0.15 3.48
N LEU A 249 -10.35 -1.17 3.64
CA LEU A 249 -9.20 -2.05 3.77
C LEU A 249 -8.36 -2.11 2.48
N GLY A 250 -9.00 -2.22 1.31
CA GLY A 250 -8.30 -2.16 0.02
C GLY A 250 -7.52 -0.84 -0.16
N ARG A 251 -8.12 0.29 0.22
CA ARG A 251 -7.43 1.60 0.21
C ARG A 251 -6.26 1.65 1.18
N GLN A 252 -6.44 1.12 2.38
CA GLN A 252 -5.39 1.09 3.40
C GLN A 252 -4.20 0.23 2.98
N LEU A 253 -4.47 -0.88 2.27
CA LEU A 253 -3.46 -1.79 1.74
C LEU A 253 -2.87 -1.33 0.38
N GLY A 254 -3.47 -0.33 -0.26
CA GLY A 254 -3.09 0.09 -1.60
C GLY A 254 -3.36 -0.99 -2.66
N THR A 255 -4.39 -1.84 -2.48
CA THR A 255 -4.71 -2.93 -3.39
C THR A 255 -6.10 -2.79 -3.99
N ARG A 256 -6.21 -3.17 -5.26
CA ARG A 256 -7.49 -3.22 -5.96
C ARG A 256 -8.29 -4.47 -5.65
N TYR A 257 -7.61 -5.61 -5.45
CA TYR A 257 -8.26 -6.89 -5.22
C TYR A 257 -7.94 -7.43 -3.84
N LEU A 258 -8.94 -8.06 -3.22
CA LEU A 258 -8.79 -8.74 -1.93
C LEU A 258 -9.28 -10.18 -2.07
N VAL A 259 -8.45 -11.12 -1.64
CA VAL A 259 -8.89 -12.50 -1.38
C VAL A 259 -9.27 -12.58 0.08
N ASP A 260 -10.51 -12.93 0.35
CA ASP A 260 -11.08 -13.11 1.67
C ASP A 260 -11.61 -14.53 1.83
N GLY A 261 -11.53 -15.10 3.05
CA GLY A 261 -12.04 -16.43 3.27
C GLY A 261 -12.25 -16.81 4.72
N SER A 262 -12.91 -17.95 4.89
CA SER A 262 -13.13 -18.56 6.20
C SER A 262 -13.00 -20.08 6.12
N ILE A 263 -12.60 -20.70 7.24
CA ILE A 263 -12.55 -22.13 7.39
C ILE A 263 -13.45 -22.57 8.54
N ARG A 264 -14.20 -23.65 8.36
CA ARG A 264 -15.08 -24.23 9.38
C ARG A 264 -15.09 -25.75 9.32
N THR A 265 -15.43 -26.39 10.42
CA THR A 265 -15.61 -27.85 10.45
C THR A 265 -16.80 -28.26 9.55
N ALA A 266 -16.63 -29.31 8.77
CA ALA A 266 -17.66 -29.93 7.94
C ALA A 266 -17.55 -31.46 8.03
N GLY A 267 -18.43 -32.08 8.78
CA GLY A 267 -18.38 -33.52 9.03
C GLY A 267 -17.07 -33.96 9.70
N LYS A 268 -16.30 -34.85 9.07
CA LYS A 268 -14.97 -35.30 9.53
C LYS A 268 -13.80 -34.45 8.96
N GLY A 269 -14.10 -33.44 8.17
CA GLY A 269 -13.12 -32.57 7.56
C GLY A 269 -13.43 -31.10 7.80
N PHE A 270 -13.08 -30.26 6.84
CA PHE A 270 -13.34 -28.82 6.88
C PHE A 270 -13.95 -28.31 5.57
N ARG A 271 -14.56 -27.14 5.63
CA ARG A 271 -15.00 -26.36 4.47
C ARG A 271 -14.28 -25.03 4.46
N VAL A 272 -13.63 -24.72 3.34
CA VAL A 272 -13.00 -23.43 3.05
C VAL A 272 -13.95 -22.65 2.15
N ALA A 273 -14.39 -21.47 2.60
CA ALA A 273 -15.11 -20.51 1.75
C ALA A 273 -14.13 -19.40 1.36
N VAL A 274 -14.07 -19.08 0.07
CA VAL A 274 -13.15 -18.07 -0.49
C VAL A 274 -13.90 -17.11 -1.38
N GLN A 275 -13.51 -15.85 -1.34
CA GLN A 275 -14.10 -14.78 -2.12
C GLN A 275 -12.99 -13.90 -2.69
N LEU A 276 -13.11 -13.55 -3.97
CA LEU A 276 -12.30 -12.52 -4.61
C LEU A 276 -13.15 -11.26 -4.76
N ILE A 277 -12.67 -10.15 -4.21
CA ILE A 277 -13.42 -8.91 -4.07
C ILE A 277 -12.68 -7.81 -4.81
N ASP A 278 -13.36 -7.04 -5.64
CA ASP A 278 -12.85 -5.76 -6.13
C ASP A 278 -13.06 -4.71 -5.02
N ALA A 279 -11.97 -4.27 -4.40
CA ALA A 279 -12.01 -3.34 -3.27
C ALA A 279 -12.42 -1.91 -3.68
N VAL A 280 -12.45 -1.60 -4.97
CA VAL A 280 -12.93 -0.31 -5.49
C VAL A 280 -14.46 -0.29 -5.53
N SER A 281 -15.06 -1.33 -6.07
CA SER A 281 -16.52 -1.46 -6.17
C SER A 281 -17.18 -2.10 -4.95
N GLY A 282 -16.43 -2.83 -4.14
CA GLY A 282 -16.94 -3.68 -3.06
C GLY A 282 -17.65 -4.94 -3.56
N GLY A 283 -17.63 -5.18 -4.86
CA GLY A 283 -18.31 -6.31 -5.50
C GLY A 283 -17.50 -7.60 -5.46
N TYR A 284 -18.18 -8.73 -5.32
CA TYR A 284 -17.58 -10.05 -5.44
C TYR A 284 -17.37 -10.39 -6.91
N LEU A 285 -16.13 -10.60 -7.32
CA LEU A 285 -15.79 -11.10 -8.65
C LEU A 285 -16.00 -12.62 -8.74
N TRP A 286 -15.80 -13.29 -7.62
CA TRP A 286 -15.88 -14.73 -7.51
C TRP A 286 -16.08 -15.14 -6.04
N SER A 287 -16.84 -16.20 -5.80
CA SER A 287 -17.06 -16.80 -4.48
C SER A 287 -17.30 -18.30 -4.65
N GLU A 288 -16.52 -19.12 -3.94
CA GLU A 288 -16.63 -20.58 -3.96
C GLU A 288 -16.38 -21.20 -2.59
N SER A 289 -16.77 -22.47 -2.44
CA SER A 289 -16.53 -23.24 -1.23
C SER A 289 -15.95 -24.60 -1.59
N TYR A 290 -14.92 -25.01 -0.85
CA TYR A 290 -14.19 -26.25 -1.03
C TYR A 290 -14.37 -27.13 0.21
N ASP A 291 -14.76 -28.38 0.03
CA ASP A 291 -14.84 -29.39 1.09
C ASP A 291 -13.64 -30.31 1.00
N GLY A 292 -13.00 -30.60 2.14
CA GLY A 292 -11.86 -31.51 2.16
C GLY A 292 -11.41 -31.92 3.55
N GLY A 293 -10.51 -32.89 3.59
CA GLY A 293 -9.73 -33.24 4.78
C GLY A 293 -8.35 -32.57 4.74
N ASN A 294 -7.57 -32.75 5.80
CA ASN A 294 -6.26 -32.14 5.91
C ASN A 294 -5.29 -32.51 4.75
N GLN A 295 -5.42 -33.71 4.19
CA GLN A 295 -4.60 -34.17 3.06
C GLN A 295 -4.94 -33.46 1.73
N GLU A 296 -6.10 -32.81 1.64
CA GLU A 296 -6.59 -32.12 0.45
C GLU A 296 -6.32 -30.62 0.49
N LEU A 297 -5.74 -30.09 1.57
CA LEU A 297 -5.53 -28.64 1.76
C LEU A 297 -4.62 -28.05 0.67
N LEU A 298 -3.57 -28.77 0.28
CA LEU A 298 -2.66 -28.32 -0.79
C LEU A 298 -3.36 -28.29 -2.15
N SER A 299 -4.21 -29.28 -2.45
CA SER A 299 -4.96 -29.25 -3.71
C SER A 299 -6.01 -28.13 -3.76
N ILE A 300 -6.64 -27.85 -2.62
CA ILE A 300 -7.57 -26.72 -2.47
C ILE A 300 -6.82 -25.38 -2.66
N GLN A 301 -5.63 -25.24 -2.06
CA GLN A 301 -4.78 -24.07 -2.23
C GLN A 301 -4.40 -23.84 -3.69
N ASP A 302 -3.97 -24.90 -4.40
CA ASP A 302 -3.61 -24.82 -5.81
C ASP A 302 -4.82 -24.39 -6.66
N GLU A 303 -6.00 -24.95 -6.39
CA GLU A 303 -7.23 -24.62 -7.11
C GLU A 303 -7.65 -23.16 -6.87
N ILE A 304 -7.60 -22.66 -5.63
CA ILE A 304 -7.86 -21.26 -5.29
C ILE A 304 -6.85 -20.33 -6.01
N THR A 305 -5.55 -20.67 -5.95
CA THR A 305 -4.49 -19.89 -6.60
C THR A 305 -4.73 -19.79 -8.10
N GLN A 306 -5.03 -20.91 -8.74
CA GLN A 306 -5.30 -20.97 -10.16
C GLN A 306 -6.55 -20.17 -10.53
N ARG A 307 -7.60 -20.26 -9.72
CA ARG A 307 -8.86 -19.55 -9.95
C ARG A 307 -8.69 -18.02 -9.80
N VAL A 308 -7.99 -17.57 -8.76
CA VAL A 308 -7.68 -16.16 -8.57
C VAL A 308 -6.83 -15.63 -9.73
N ALA A 309 -5.76 -16.33 -10.07
CA ALA A 309 -4.87 -15.94 -11.17
C ALA A 309 -5.62 -15.91 -12.52
N SER A 310 -6.42 -16.93 -12.85
CA SER A 310 -7.19 -16.97 -14.10
C SER A 310 -8.29 -15.92 -14.18
N THR A 311 -8.86 -15.53 -13.05
CA THR A 311 -9.87 -14.47 -13.00
C THR A 311 -9.26 -13.08 -13.23
N LEU A 312 -8.05 -12.85 -12.72
CA LEU A 312 -7.38 -11.55 -12.82
C LEU A 312 -6.48 -11.43 -14.06
N VAL A 313 -5.91 -12.54 -14.52
CA VAL A 313 -4.93 -12.56 -15.62
C VAL A 313 -5.39 -13.56 -16.68
N SER A 314 -6.03 -13.07 -17.71
CA SER A 314 -6.64 -13.86 -18.77
C SER A 314 -5.62 -14.46 -19.74
N ASN A 315 -4.71 -15.29 -19.38
CA ASN A 315 -3.86 -16.13 -20.25
C ASN A 315 -2.62 -16.69 -19.52
N LEU A 316 -2.81 -17.26 -18.34
CA LEU A 316 -1.70 -17.96 -17.69
C LEU A 316 -1.74 -19.46 -17.99
N GLU A 317 -0.77 -19.93 -18.76
CA GLU A 317 -0.40 -21.34 -18.76
C GLU A 317 0.26 -21.67 -17.41
N TYR A 318 -0.51 -22.29 -16.54
CA TYR A 318 -0.04 -22.76 -15.23
C TYR A 318 0.68 -24.11 -15.42
N SER A 319 2.01 -24.07 -15.54
CA SER A 319 2.83 -25.26 -15.36
C SER A 319 3.15 -25.42 -13.87
N ALA A 320 2.20 -25.97 -13.11
CA ALA A 320 2.45 -26.38 -11.74
C ALA A 320 3.37 -27.58 -11.72
N ALA A 321 4.62 -27.35 -11.34
CA ALA A 321 5.49 -28.45 -10.92
C ALA A 321 4.94 -28.97 -9.57
N ARG A 322 4.01 -29.94 -9.65
CA ARG A 322 3.56 -30.74 -8.51
C ARG A 322 4.73 -31.59 -8.04
N ARG A 323 5.23 -31.31 -6.86
CA ARG A 323 5.89 -32.31 -6.01
C ARG A 323 5.15 -32.41 -4.71
N ALA A 324 4.05 -33.16 -4.71
CA ALA A 324 3.42 -33.63 -3.49
C ALA A 324 4.28 -34.77 -2.92
N ASP A 325 5.03 -34.49 -1.87
CA ASP A 325 5.63 -35.55 -1.06
C ASP A 325 4.62 -36.01 0.00
N THR A 326 4.17 -37.26 -0.13
CA THR A 326 3.06 -37.87 0.64
C THR A 326 3.46 -38.35 2.04
N ARG A 327 4.62 -37.95 2.60
CA ARG A 327 5.18 -38.51 3.83
C ARG A 327 4.96 -37.67 5.11
N ARG A 328 4.30 -36.52 5.02
CA ARG A 328 4.17 -35.57 6.14
C ARG A 328 2.88 -35.76 6.90
N THR A 329 2.96 -35.60 8.24
CA THR A 329 1.77 -35.56 9.08
C THR A 329 1.17 -34.15 9.12
N ASP A 330 -0.14 -34.06 9.31
CA ASP A 330 -0.87 -32.78 9.43
C ASP A 330 -0.33 -31.89 10.55
N ALA A 331 0.19 -32.47 11.63
CA ALA A 331 0.73 -31.75 12.77
C ALA A 331 2.02 -30.98 12.43
N ASP A 332 2.90 -31.55 11.59
CA ASP A 332 4.18 -30.96 11.22
C ASP A 332 3.98 -29.73 10.34
N TYR A 333 3.04 -29.80 9.41
CA TYR A 333 2.66 -28.67 8.56
C TYR A 333 2.05 -27.51 9.36
N THR A 334 1.18 -27.82 10.32
CA THR A 334 0.55 -26.83 11.21
C THR A 334 1.59 -26.08 12.05
N ASP A 335 2.61 -26.78 12.55
CA ASP A 335 3.69 -26.18 13.35
C ASP A 335 4.54 -25.21 12.51
N VAL A 336 4.85 -25.53 11.24
CA VAL A 336 5.58 -24.62 10.33
C VAL A 336 4.79 -23.34 10.04
N ILE A 337 3.50 -23.48 9.79
CA ILE A 337 2.60 -22.36 9.57
C ILE A 337 2.56 -21.44 10.79
N ARG A 338 2.36 -22.02 11.98
CA ARG A 338 2.32 -21.27 13.23
C ARG A 338 3.65 -20.56 13.51
N ALA A 339 4.76 -21.23 13.22
CA ALA A 339 6.08 -20.65 13.34
C ALA A 339 6.28 -19.45 12.40
N ARG A 340 5.90 -19.58 11.12
CA ARG A 340 5.96 -18.49 10.16
C ARG A 340 5.13 -17.29 10.62
N GLN A 341 3.92 -17.50 11.14
CA GLN A 341 3.08 -16.42 11.66
C GLN A 341 3.78 -15.63 12.76
N LEU A 342 4.40 -16.34 13.72
CA LEU A 342 5.11 -15.72 14.83
C LEU A 342 6.28 -14.86 14.33
N VAL A 343 7.12 -15.38 13.42
CA VAL A 343 8.24 -14.62 12.85
C VAL A 343 7.76 -13.39 12.10
N TYR A 344 6.75 -13.53 11.26
CA TYR A 344 6.25 -12.41 10.46
C TYR A 344 5.43 -11.39 11.25
N ARG A 345 4.98 -11.71 12.45
CA ARG A 345 4.37 -10.72 13.35
C ARG A 345 5.39 -9.68 13.81
N MET A 346 6.65 -10.09 14.07
CA MET A 346 7.80 -9.24 14.47
C MET A 346 7.47 -8.19 15.54
N GLN A 347 6.61 -8.53 16.51
CA GLN A 347 6.19 -7.60 17.56
C GLN A 347 7.07 -7.73 18.81
N GLU A 348 7.43 -8.95 19.18
CA GLU A 348 8.16 -9.24 20.40
C GLU A 348 9.24 -10.31 20.19
N PRO A 349 10.38 -10.25 20.92
CA PRO A 349 11.43 -11.28 20.87
C PRO A 349 10.91 -12.69 21.13
N ARG A 350 9.92 -12.81 22.02
CA ARG A 350 9.29 -14.09 22.38
C ARG A 350 8.62 -14.77 21.18
N ASP A 351 8.05 -14.01 20.26
CA ASP A 351 7.43 -14.58 19.05
C ASP A 351 8.47 -15.32 18.20
N THR A 352 9.66 -14.73 18.05
CA THR A 352 10.77 -15.36 17.31
C THR A 352 11.30 -16.61 18.01
N GLU A 353 11.41 -16.59 19.33
CA GLU A 353 11.84 -17.75 20.12
C GLU A 353 10.84 -18.91 20.03
N MET A 354 9.54 -18.62 20.12
CA MET A 354 8.48 -19.63 19.93
C MET A 354 8.51 -20.19 18.51
N ALA A 355 8.67 -19.35 17.49
CA ALA A 355 8.79 -19.80 16.11
C ALA A 355 9.99 -20.72 15.92
N ARG A 356 11.13 -20.36 16.49
CA ARG A 356 12.38 -21.15 16.46
C ARG A 356 12.17 -22.54 17.06
N THR A 357 11.44 -22.63 18.17
CA THR A 357 11.12 -23.89 18.83
C THR A 357 10.26 -24.79 17.93
N LEU A 358 9.25 -24.21 17.26
CA LEU A 358 8.38 -24.95 16.35
C LEU A 358 9.12 -25.44 15.09
N PHE A 359 9.92 -24.58 14.44
CA PHE A 359 10.74 -25.01 13.32
C PHE A 359 11.73 -26.10 13.71
N HIS A 360 12.40 -25.95 14.86
CA HIS A 360 13.34 -26.95 15.35
C HIS A 360 12.67 -28.32 15.57
N LYS A 361 11.45 -28.33 16.13
CA LYS A 361 10.65 -29.56 16.28
C LYS A 361 10.40 -30.22 14.92
N VAL A 362 9.98 -29.45 13.91
CA VAL A 362 9.70 -29.99 12.57
C VAL A 362 10.98 -30.50 11.90
N ILE A 363 12.10 -29.79 11.99
CA ILE A 363 13.40 -30.23 11.47
C ILE A 363 13.85 -31.52 12.17
N GLY A 364 13.54 -31.72 13.47
CA GLY A 364 13.82 -32.96 14.18
C GLY A 364 13.02 -34.15 13.66
N ILE A 365 11.83 -33.93 13.10
CA ILE A 365 10.98 -34.97 12.51
C ILE A 365 11.35 -35.21 11.03
N ASP A 366 11.50 -34.14 10.25
CA ASP A 366 11.87 -34.18 8.84
C ASP A 366 13.04 -33.19 8.56
N PRO A 367 14.29 -33.63 8.69
CA PRO A 367 15.47 -32.79 8.43
C PRO A 367 15.59 -32.31 6.97
N GLN A 368 14.84 -32.90 6.03
CA GLN A 368 14.85 -32.54 4.61
C GLN A 368 13.72 -31.57 4.22
N PHE A 369 13.03 -30.99 5.20
CA PHE A 369 11.98 -30.05 4.92
C PHE A 369 12.52 -28.62 4.74
N ALA A 370 12.88 -28.25 3.53
CA ALA A 370 13.44 -26.95 3.18
C ALA A 370 12.66 -25.76 3.74
N PRO A 371 11.29 -25.70 3.72
CA PRO A 371 10.55 -24.58 4.29
C PRO A 371 10.69 -24.40 5.82
N ALA A 372 11.01 -25.45 6.58
CA ALA A 372 11.29 -25.33 7.99
C ALA A 372 12.72 -24.80 8.23
N LEU A 373 13.67 -25.18 7.38
CA LEU A 373 15.05 -24.70 7.44
C LEU A 373 15.13 -23.22 7.08
N SER A 374 14.50 -22.77 5.98
CA SER A 374 14.45 -21.34 5.62
C SER A 374 13.70 -20.51 6.66
N GLY A 375 12.64 -21.06 7.26
CA GLY A 375 11.96 -20.43 8.39
C GLY A 375 12.84 -20.30 9.63
N GLN A 376 13.61 -21.35 9.97
CA GLN A 376 14.59 -21.33 11.06
C GLN A 376 15.68 -20.27 10.79
N ALA A 377 16.19 -20.19 9.57
CA ALA A 377 17.15 -19.18 9.15
C ALA A 377 16.59 -17.76 9.34
N LEU A 378 15.33 -17.53 8.95
CA LEU A 378 14.66 -16.24 9.13
C LEU A 378 14.56 -15.82 10.60
N THR A 379 14.35 -16.77 11.55
CA THR A 379 14.31 -16.42 12.99
C THR A 379 15.62 -15.81 13.47
N HIS A 380 16.74 -16.34 13.02
CA HIS A 380 18.06 -15.82 13.41
C HIS A 380 18.39 -14.50 12.70
N LEU A 381 17.97 -14.34 11.44
CA LEU A 381 18.09 -13.06 10.74
C LEU A 381 17.22 -11.98 11.40
N THR A 382 16.00 -12.32 11.81
CA THR A 382 15.11 -11.40 12.54
C THR A 382 15.75 -10.90 13.83
N ASP A 383 16.33 -11.80 14.62
CA ASP A 383 17.04 -11.45 15.85
C ASP A 383 18.22 -10.50 15.60
N LEU A 384 18.95 -10.68 14.48
CA LEU A 384 20.02 -9.78 14.07
C LEU A 384 19.49 -8.38 13.75
N LEU A 385 18.51 -8.31 12.82
CA LEU A 385 17.99 -7.05 12.30
C LEU A 385 17.19 -6.25 13.33
N MET A 386 16.52 -6.93 14.26
CA MET A 386 15.74 -6.31 15.34
C MET A 386 16.54 -6.12 16.62
N SER A 387 17.78 -6.67 16.70
CA SER A 387 18.64 -6.65 17.89
C SER A 387 18.02 -7.31 19.10
N TRP A 388 17.37 -8.43 18.89
CA TRP A 388 16.68 -9.18 19.95
C TRP A 388 17.51 -10.29 20.58
N SER A 389 18.56 -10.75 19.89
CA SER A 389 19.40 -11.82 20.40
C SER A 389 20.26 -11.39 21.59
N PRO A 390 20.31 -12.17 22.68
CA PRO A 390 21.33 -11.99 23.73
C PRO A 390 22.73 -12.42 23.26
N GLU A 391 22.82 -13.21 22.17
CA GLU A 391 24.06 -13.71 21.57
C GLU A 391 24.16 -13.27 20.10
N PRO A 392 24.34 -11.97 19.80
CA PRO A 392 24.28 -11.45 18.44
C PRO A 392 25.30 -12.09 17.50
N ASP A 393 26.45 -12.49 17.99
CA ASP A 393 27.53 -13.11 17.20
C ASP A 393 27.13 -14.49 16.63
N THR A 394 26.12 -15.14 17.19
CA THR A 394 25.62 -16.42 16.72
C THR A 394 24.56 -16.29 15.62
N CYS A 395 23.97 -15.11 15.44
CA CYS A 395 22.86 -14.90 14.53
C CYS A 395 23.26 -15.15 13.07
N VAL A 396 24.33 -14.50 12.61
CA VAL A 396 24.79 -14.60 11.22
C VAL A 396 25.21 -16.04 10.87
N PRO A 397 26.07 -16.73 11.64
CA PRO A 397 26.44 -18.11 11.35
C PRO A 397 25.24 -19.06 11.29
N ARG A 398 24.32 -18.98 12.26
CA ARG A 398 23.15 -19.86 12.32
C ARG A 398 22.17 -19.59 11.18
N ALA A 399 21.86 -18.32 10.90
CA ALA A 399 20.98 -17.97 9.77
C ALA A 399 21.57 -18.45 8.45
N THR A 400 22.87 -18.23 8.23
CA THR A 400 23.58 -18.70 7.02
C THR A 400 23.51 -20.22 6.88
N GLN A 401 23.82 -20.95 7.95
CA GLN A 401 23.82 -22.41 7.94
C GLN A 401 22.47 -22.98 7.54
N TYR A 402 21.39 -22.53 8.17
CA TYR A 402 20.05 -23.02 7.87
C TYR A 402 19.56 -22.60 6.48
N ALA A 403 19.90 -21.37 6.03
CA ALA A 403 19.58 -20.94 4.68
C ALA A 403 20.31 -21.78 3.61
N GLN A 404 21.59 -22.06 3.83
CA GLN A 404 22.38 -22.93 2.95
C GLN A 404 21.80 -24.36 2.88
N GLN A 405 21.46 -24.96 4.02
CA GLN A 405 20.82 -26.28 4.07
C GLN A 405 19.49 -26.29 3.32
N SER A 406 18.69 -25.21 3.42
CA SER A 406 17.45 -25.09 2.65
C SER A 406 17.74 -25.05 1.15
N LEU A 407 18.73 -24.27 0.70
CA LEU A 407 19.11 -24.16 -0.71
C LEU A 407 19.69 -25.45 -1.30
N GLU A 408 20.38 -26.26 -0.49
CA GLU A 408 20.84 -27.59 -0.91
C GLU A 408 19.70 -28.56 -1.19
N LEU A 409 18.55 -28.39 -0.51
CA LEU A 409 17.35 -29.21 -0.69
C LEU A 409 16.40 -28.63 -1.74
N ASP A 410 16.24 -27.32 -1.77
CA ASP A 410 15.39 -26.58 -2.71
C ASP A 410 16.05 -25.26 -3.12
N TYR A 411 16.74 -25.29 -4.25
CA TYR A 411 17.39 -24.08 -4.81
C TYR A 411 16.38 -23.02 -5.29
N THR A 412 15.10 -23.33 -5.35
CA THR A 412 14.04 -22.37 -5.71
C THR A 412 13.38 -21.70 -4.51
N ASP A 413 13.90 -21.89 -3.30
CA ASP A 413 13.42 -21.21 -2.10
C ASP A 413 13.89 -19.74 -2.05
N SER A 414 13.02 -18.84 -2.50
CA SER A 414 13.27 -17.39 -2.53
C SER A 414 13.57 -16.80 -1.14
N LEU A 415 12.97 -17.36 -0.07
CA LEU A 415 13.24 -16.93 1.29
C LEU A 415 14.66 -17.32 1.72
N ALA A 416 15.09 -18.53 1.44
CA ALA A 416 16.45 -18.98 1.73
C ALA A 416 17.50 -18.15 0.99
N HIS A 417 17.26 -17.82 -0.28
CA HIS A 417 18.11 -16.89 -1.03
C HIS A 417 18.16 -15.49 -0.39
N ALA A 418 17.03 -14.93 0.02
CA ALA A 418 16.98 -13.61 0.68
C ALA A 418 17.76 -13.60 2.00
N VAL A 419 17.56 -14.62 2.86
CA VAL A 419 18.27 -14.74 4.14
C VAL A 419 19.77 -14.92 3.92
N TYR A 420 20.17 -15.81 3.01
CA TYR A 420 21.56 -16.07 2.69
C TYR A 420 22.27 -14.81 2.15
N GLY A 421 21.59 -14.09 1.25
CA GLY A 421 22.07 -12.82 0.70
C GLY A 421 22.25 -11.76 1.78
N ILE A 422 21.23 -11.52 2.62
CA ILE A 422 21.33 -10.51 3.68
C ILE A 422 22.46 -10.87 4.67
N THR A 423 22.55 -12.13 5.12
CA THR A 423 23.63 -12.55 6.02
C THR A 423 25.02 -12.50 5.39
N GLY A 424 25.09 -12.64 4.06
CA GLY A 424 26.31 -12.49 3.26
C GLY A 424 26.98 -11.12 3.43
N LEU A 425 26.18 -10.07 3.64
CA LEU A 425 26.71 -8.72 3.92
C LEU A 425 27.55 -8.69 5.19
N TRP A 426 27.07 -9.29 6.29
CA TRP A 426 27.82 -9.38 7.55
C TRP A 426 28.99 -10.36 7.51
N ARG A 427 29.06 -11.23 6.50
CA ARG A 427 30.22 -12.09 6.21
C ARG A 427 31.25 -11.40 5.32
N GLY A 428 31.00 -10.16 4.88
CA GLY A 428 31.86 -9.42 3.94
C GLY A 428 31.80 -9.95 2.49
N GLN A 429 30.78 -10.76 2.16
CA GLN A 429 30.61 -11.39 0.85
C GLN A 429 29.62 -10.61 -0.02
N HIS A 430 29.88 -9.32 -0.24
CA HIS A 430 28.94 -8.37 -0.84
C HIS A 430 28.49 -8.77 -2.25
N ILE A 431 29.39 -9.28 -3.10
CA ILE A 431 29.06 -9.70 -4.47
C ILE A 431 28.12 -10.91 -4.45
N GLU A 432 28.45 -11.92 -3.63
CA GLU A 432 27.61 -13.11 -3.45
C GLU A 432 26.25 -12.74 -2.85
N ALA A 433 26.23 -11.82 -1.88
CA ALA A 433 25.01 -11.31 -1.26
C ALA A 433 24.06 -10.70 -2.30
N VAL A 434 24.56 -9.83 -3.18
CA VAL A 434 23.78 -9.23 -4.27
C VAL A 434 23.25 -10.31 -5.21
N SER A 435 24.07 -11.27 -5.62
CA SER A 435 23.64 -12.35 -6.52
C SER A 435 22.49 -13.19 -5.92
N HIS A 436 22.57 -13.53 -4.63
CA HIS A 436 21.50 -14.27 -3.96
C HIS A 436 20.22 -13.42 -3.79
N LEU A 437 20.33 -12.11 -3.55
CA LEU A 437 19.18 -11.21 -3.49
C LEU A 437 18.52 -11.04 -4.88
N GLU A 438 19.31 -10.96 -5.95
CA GLU A 438 18.79 -10.97 -7.32
C GLU A 438 18.04 -12.27 -7.61
N GLN A 439 18.62 -13.42 -7.24
CA GLN A 439 17.97 -14.72 -7.40
C GLN A 439 16.66 -14.80 -6.59
N ALA A 440 16.63 -14.26 -5.37
CA ALA A 440 15.39 -14.18 -4.58
C ALA A 440 14.31 -13.38 -5.30
N LEU A 441 14.67 -12.26 -5.94
CA LEU A 441 13.75 -11.41 -6.68
C LEU A 441 13.33 -12.01 -8.04
N GLU A 442 14.19 -12.79 -8.68
CA GLU A 442 13.81 -13.55 -9.88
C GLU A 442 12.79 -14.65 -9.57
N LEU A 443 12.99 -15.37 -8.47
CA LEU A 443 12.08 -16.42 -7.99
C LEU A 443 10.76 -15.86 -7.44
N ASN A 444 10.82 -14.72 -6.73
CA ASN A 444 9.65 -14.03 -6.20
C ASN A 444 9.76 -12.51 -6.41
N PRO A 445 9.22 -11.96 -7.51
CA PRO A 445 9.23 -10.52 -7.81
C PRO A 445 8.48 -9.64 -6.80
N ASN A 446 7.76 -10.23 -5.85
CA ASN A 446 7.05 -9.53 -4.78
C ASN A 446 7.70 -9.70 -3.41
N HIS A 447 8.92 -10.22 -3.33
CA HIS A 447 9.62 -10.46 -2.07
C HIS A 447 10.12 -9.14 -1.44
N ALA A 448 9.30 -8.54 -0.59
CA ALA A 448 9.57 -7.24 0.03
C ALA A 448 10.90 -7.22 0.83
N ASP A 449 11.18 -8.29 1.62
CA ASP A 449 12.42 -8.39 2.38
C ASP A 449 13.67 -8.48 1.48
N ALA A 450 13.56 -9.12 0.30
CA ALA A 450 14.66 -9.17 -0.65
C ALA A 450 14.94 -7.78 -1.27
N PHE A 451 13.91 -6.98 -1.57
CA PHE A 451 14.08 -5.58 -1.97
C PHE A 451 14.75 -4.74 -0.89
N ALA A 452 14.32 -4.87 0.36
CA ALA A 452 14.94 -4.16 1.48
C ALA A 452 16.37 -4.63 1.74
N GLY A 453 16.64 -5.95 1.60
CA GLY A 453 17.99 -6.54 1.65
C GLY A 453 18.91 -6.02 0.54
N MET A 454 18.37 -5.90 -0.70
CA MET A 454 19.10 -5.27 -1.81
C MET A 454 19.39 -3.80 -1.50
N GLY A 455 18.48 -3.09 -0.83
CA GLY A 455 18.73 -1.75 -0.33
C GLY A 455 19.90 -1.71 0.65
N LEU A 456 19.98 -2.64 1.61
CA LEU A 456 21.14 -2.75 2.52
C LEU A 456 22.43 -3.04 1.75
N ALA A 457 22.41 -3.96 0.79
CA ALA A 457 23.56 -4.29 -0.03
C ALA A 457 24.10 -3.04 -0.74
N LEU A 458 23.22 -2.25 -1.36
CA LEU A 458 23.58 -1.01 -2.06
C LEU A 458 24.13 0.07 -1.10
N ILE A 459 23.64 0.17 0.13
CA ILE A 459 24.24 1.06 1.15
C ILE A 459 25.69 0.65 1.40
N PHE A 460 25.90 -0.62 1.65
CA PHE A 460 27.21 -1.12 2.08
C PHE A 460 28.24 -1.20 0.94
N THR A 461 27.78 -1.24 -0.31
CA THR A 461 28.63 -1.13 -1.51
C THR A 461 28.79 0.30 -2.02
N GLY A 462 28.17 1.30 -1.38
CA GLY A 462 28.39 2.72 -1.63
C GLY A 462 27.45 3.40 -2.61
N ASP A 463 26.29 2.81 -2.93
CA ASP A 463 25.23 3.46 -3.72
C ASP A 463 23.95 3.70 -2.89
N PRO A 464 23.97 4.69 -1.97
CA PRO A 464 22.80 4.97 -1.12
C PRO A 464 21.60 5.54 -1.92
N VAL A 465 21.84 6.12 -3.10
CA VAL A 465 20.75 6.65 -3.94
C VAL A 465 19.96 5.50 -4.59
N ALA A 466 20.63 4.49 -5.12
CA ALA A 466 19.97 3.30 -5.62
C ALA A 466 19.27 2.53 -4.49
N SER A 467 19.87 2.51 -3.29
CA SER A 467 19.28 1.92 -2.09
C SER A 467 17.90 2.51 -1.77
N ILE A 468 17.75 3.84 -1.77
CA ILE A 468 16.48 4.52 -1.50
C ILE A 468 15.39 4.00 -2.45
N ARG A 469 15.71 3.77 -3.73
CA ARG A 469 14.75 3.23 -4.71
C ARG A 469 14.35 1.80 -4.38
N GLN A 470 15.32 0.93 -4.04
CA GLN A 470 15.04 -0.47 -3.70
C GLN A 470 14.20 -0.60 -2.42
N ILE A 471 14.53 0.19 -1.40
CA ILE A 471 13.74 0.22 -0.16
C ILE A 471 12.34 0.81 -0.44
N GLY A 472 12.20 1.79 -1.33
CA GLY A 472 10.90 2.30 -1.80
C GLY A 472 10.03 1.17 -2.36
N LEU A 473 10.60 0.31 -3.24
CA LEU A 473 9.91 -0.87 -3.77
C LEU A 473 9.53 -1.88 -2.67
N ALA A 474 10.34 -2.00 -1.61
CA ALA A 474 9.99 -2.83 -0.46
C ALA A 474 8.80 -2.27 0.33
N PHE A 475 8.72 -0.95 0.52
CA PHE A 475 7.58 -0.28 1.18
C PHE A 475 6.28 -0.41 0.37
N GLU A 476 6.35 -0.32 -0.96
CA GLU A 476 5.18 -0.54 -1.83
C GLU A 476 4.60 -1.94 -1.65
N ARG A 477 5.46 -2.96 -1.54
CA ARG A 477 5.05 -4.37 -1.37
C ARG A 477 4.70 -4.72 0.08
N ASN A 478 5.19 -3.95 1.03
CA ASN A 478 4.94 -4.13 2.46
C ASN A 478 4.60 -2.78 3.11
N PRO A 479 3.34 -2.29 3.01
CA PRO A 479 2.89 -1.01 3.58
C PRO A 479 3.03 -0.91 5.10
N PHE A 480 3.07 -2.04 5.82
CA PHE A 480 3.32 -2.11 7.28
C PHE A 480 4.64 -2.83 7.56
N PRO A 481 5.77 -2.22 7.17
CA PRO A 481 7.07 -2.88 7.22
C PRO A 481 7.59 -3.00 8.65
N PRO A 482 8.45 -4.00 8.91
CA PRO A 482 9.20 -4.06 10.16
C PRO A 482 10.14 -2.84 10.29
N SER A 483 10.52 -2.54 11.53
CA SER A 483 11.30 -1.33 11.85
C SER A 483 12.65 -1.24 11.14
N TRP A 484 13.28 -2.37 10.81
CA TRP A 484 14.57 -2.39 10.14
C TRP A 484 14.53 -1.81 8.70
N TYR A 485 13.37 -1.82 8.00
CA TYR A 485 13.25 -1.14 6.70
C TYR A 485 13.43 0.37 6.85
N ARG A 486 12.83 0.95 7.90
CA ARG A 486 12.96 2.40 8.18
C ARG A 486 14.37 2.75 8.62
N TRP A 487 15.01 1.87 9.38
CA TRP A 487 16.43 2.02 9.72
C TRP A 487 17.31 2.03 8.47
N ALA A 488 17.12 1.07 7.56
CA ALA A 488 17.86 1.01 6.31
C ALA A 488 17.62 2.28 5.44
N LEU A 489 16.36 2.72 5.32
CA LEU A 489 16.02 3.94 4.59
C LEU A 489 16.70 5.17 5.21
N ALA A 490 16.68 5.31 6.53
CA ALA A 490 17.30 6.45 7.21
C ALA A 490 18.83 6.47 7.04
N ILE A 491 19.50 5.30 7.03
CA ILE A 491 20.94 5.21 6.72
C ILE A 491 21.19 5.62 5.26
N ALA A 492 20.39 5.14 4.31
CA ALA A 492 20.53 5.52 2.91
C ALA A 492 20.33 7.03 2.69
N GLN A 493 19.35 7.62 3.36
CA GLN A 493 19.11 9.06 3.35
C GLN A 493 20.27 9.83 3.99
N TYR A 494 20.78 9.36 5.13
CA TYR A 494 21.94 9.95 5.81
C TYR A 494 23.17 9.96 4.88
N ASN A 495 23.49 8.81 4.27
CA ASN A 495 24.64 8.66 3.38
C ASN A 495 24.48 9.46 2.07
N SER A 496 23.25 9.82 1.71
CA SER A 496 22.93 10.72 0.59
C SER A 496 22.89 12.20 1.01
N ALA A 497 23.33 12.55 2.22
CA ALA A 497 23.25 13.87 2.83
C ALA A 497 21.81 14.44 2.96
N ARG A 498 20.79 13.58 2.92
CA ARG A 498 19.37 13.93 3.11
C ARG A 498 18.98 13.85 4.59
N TYR A 499 19.68 14.60 5.43
CA TYR A 499 19.57 14.49 6.89
C TYR A 499 18.17 14.82 7.42
N HIS A 500 17.46 15.80 6.83
CA HIS A 500 16.07 16.11 7.19
C HIS A 500 15.12 14.92 6.95
N GLU A 501 15.26 14.26 5.81
CA GLU A 501 14.45 13.09 5.47
C GLU A 501 14.76 11.93 6.42
N ALA A 502 16.03 11.70 6.78
CA ALA A 502 16.41 10.68 7.75
C ALA A 502 15.77 10.92 9.12
N VAL A 503 15.74 12.17 9.59
CA VAL A 503 15.05 12.56 10.82
C VAL A 503 13.56 12.28 10.72
N GLN A 504 12.90 12.71 9.65
CA GLN A 504 11.46 12.48 9.45
C GLN A 504 11.11 10.99 9.39
N THR A 505 11.92 10.20 8.69
CA THR A 505 11.74 8.74 8.58
C THR A 505 11.74 8.07 9.94
N LEU A 506 12.67 8.45 10.82
CA LEU A 506 12.80 7.86 12.15
C LEU A 506 11.77 8.41 13.14
N GLN A 507 11.45 9.71 13.09
CA GLN A 507 10.42 10.31 13.96
C GLN A 507 9.01 9.76 13.70
N ALA A 508 8.75 9.24 12.49
CA ALA A 508 7.48 8.59 12.16
C ALA A 508 7.31 7.20 12.81
N MET A 509 8.32 6.69 13.52
CA MET A 509 8.27 5.40 14.20
C MET A 509 7.75 5.56 15.64
N PRO A 510 6.84 4.67 16.11
CA PRO A 510 6.35 4.72 17.48
C PRO A 510 7.45 4.46 18.53
N ASP A 511 8.35 3.52 18.18
CA ASP A 511 9.43 3.10 19.06
C ASP A 511 10.78 3.12 18.35
N LEU A 512 11.78 3.68 19.01
CA LEU A 512 13.15 3.78 18.52
C LEU A 512 14.10 2.97 19.41
N ASN A 513 14.75 1.96 18.84
CA ASN A 513 15.86 1.28 19.50
C ASN A 513 17.19 2.06 19.34
N ARG A 514 18.26 1.57 19.97
CA ARG A 514 19.58 2.19 19.94
C ARG A 514 20.15 2.43 18.53
N PHE A 515 19.84 1.57 17.54
CA PHE A 515 20.34 1.74 16.17
C PHE A 515 19.64 2.90 15.45
N HIS A 516 18.34 3.03 15.61
CA HIS A 516 17.56 4.17 15.10
C HIS A 516 18.06 5.48 15.72
N ARG A 517 18.28 5.49 17.05
CA ARG A 517 18.71 6.67 17.79
C ARG A 517 20.12 7.13 17.40
N ARG A 518 21.02 6.22 17.03
CA ARG A 518 22.35 6.57 16.50
C ARG A 518 22.23 7.33 15.18
N VAL A 519 21.43 6.85 14.23
CA VAL A 519 21.21 7.53 12.94
C VAL A 519 20.53 8.88 13.17
N LEU A 520 19.54 8.94 14.05
CA LEU A 520 18.83 10.17 14.41
C LEU A 520 19.77 11.19 15.04
N SER A 521 20.62 10.78 15.98
CA SER A 521 21.60 11.62 16.65
C SER A 521 22.62 12.21 15.65
N ALA A 522 23.18 11.36 14.79
CA ALA A 522 24.11 11.79 13.74
C ALA A 522 23.46 12.76 12.76
N SER A 523 22.18 12.51 12.40
CA SER A 523 21.42 13.38 11.48
C SER A 523 21.16 14.75 12.08
N TYR A 524 20.75 14.84 13.35
CA TYR A 524 20.59 16.12 14.05
C TYR A 524 21.91 16.88 14.15
N ALA A 525 22.99 16.21 14.46
CA ALA A 525 24.31 16.84 14.52
C ALA A 525 24.72 17.45 13.18
N ARG A 526 24.48 16.73 12.06
CA ARG A 526 24.73 17.25 10.70
C ARG A 526 23.84 18.45 10.32
N LEU A 527 22.65 18.55 10.91
CA LEU A 527 21.75 19.69 10.75
C LEU A 527 22.08 20.87 11.67
N GLY A 528 23.03 20.72 12.60
CA GLY A 528 23.40 21.72 13.58
C GLY A 528 22.52 21.74 14.85
N ASP A 529 21.54 20.85 14.96
CA ASP A 529 20.71 20.69 16.16
C ASP A 529 21.43 19.79 17.19
N LEU A 530 22.43 20.37 17.85
CA LEU A 530 23.28 19.65 18.80
C LEU A 530 22.53 19.26 20.09
N ASP A 531 21.48 19.94 20.46
CA ASP A 531 20.70 19.62 21.68
C ASP A 531 19.88 18.36 21.46
N SER A 532 19.17 18.26 20.32
CA SER A 532 18.46 17.03 19.94
C SER A 532 19.43 15.87 19.73
N ALA A 533 20.58 16.11 19.11
CA ALA A 533 21.63 15.10 18.94
C ALA A 533 22.12 14.55 20.27
N ARG A 534 22.40 15.42 21.24
CA ARG A 534 22.85 15.06 22.60
C ARG A 534 21.80 14.24 23.33
N THR A 535 20.52 14.65 23.25
CA THR A 535 19.40 13.91 23.86
C THR A 535 19.36 12.46 23.38
N GLN A 536 19.47 12.23 22.06
CA GLN A 536 19.46 10.86 21.52
C GLN A 536 20.71 10.08 21.94
N ARG A 537 21.88 10.72 21.97
CA ARG A 537 23.12 10.11 22.44
C ARG A 537 22.99 9.65 23.90
N GLU A 538 22.46 10.47 24.80
CA GLU A 538 22.31 10.14 26.21
C GLU A 538 21.49 8.88 26.43
N ILE A 539 20.40 8.71 25.67
CA ILE A 539 19.58 7.49 25.70
C ILE A 539 20.42 6.28 25.23
N VAL A 540 21.13 6.41 24.12
CA VAL A 540 21.98 5.31 23.60
C VAL A 540 23.07 4.93 24.61
N MET A 541 23.71 5.91 25.22
CA MET A 541 24.80 5.67 26.20
C MET A 541 24.28 5.07 27.51
N ALA A 542 23.04 5.35 27.89
CA ALA A 542 22.39 4.70 29.03
C ALA A 542 22.08 3.21 28.76
N GLU A 543 21.66 2.88 27.54
CA GLU A 543 21.36 1.50 27.12
C GLU A 543 22.64 0.69 26.79
N THR A 544 23.67 1.36 26.30
CA THR A 544 24.95 0.72 25.88
C THR A 544 26.13 1.50 26.43
N PRO A 545 26.44 1.37 27.72
CA PRO A 545 27.61 2.01 28.33
C PRO A 545 28.89 1.58 27.62
N GLY A 546 29.74 2.57 27.29
CA GLY A 546 31.02 2.31 26.63
C GLY A 546 30.98 2.25 25.11
N TYR A 547 29.81 2.40 24.47
CA TYR A 547 29.71 2.48 23.01
C TYR A 547 30.50 3.67 22.46
N THR A 548 31.29 3.41 21.41
CA THR A 548 32.04 4.43 20.66
C THR A 548 31.52 4.55 19.21
N ALA A 549 31.82 5.68 18.58
CA ALA A 549 31.41 5.87 17.18
C ALA A 549 32.07 4.83 16.24
N ALA A 550 33.29 4.38 16.55
CA ALA A 550 34.00 3.35 15.80
C ALA A 550 33.30 1.98 15.83
N ASP A 551 32.55 1.66 16.91
CA ASP A 551 31.84 0.39 17.03
C ASP A 551 30.71 0.26 15.98
N SER A 552 30.35 1.36 15.30
CA SER A 552 29.40 1.32 14.17
C SER A 552 29.86 0.39 13.05
N ARG A 553 31.19 0.17 12.88
CA ARG A 553 31.77 -0.74 11.88
C ARG A 553 31.35 -2.20 12.10
N LEU A 554 31.09 -2.60 13.34
CA LEU A 554 30.65 -3.95 13.68
C LEU A 554 29.20 -4.24 13.24
N HIS A 555 28.40 -3.19 13.13
CA HIS A 555 26.96 -3.30 12.85
C HIS A 555 26.60 -2.88 11.42
N GLN A 556 27.53 -2.24 10.72
CA GLN A 556 27.33 -1.75 9.35
C GLN A 556 28.53 -2.22 8.50
N PRO A 557 28.41 -3.40 7.88
CA PRO A 557 29.53 -4.05 7.18
C PRO A 557 29.75 -3.46 5.78
N TYR A 558 30.25 -2.24 5.71
CA TYR A 558 30.60 -1.62 4.43
C TYR A 558 31.76 -2.34 3.75
N GLU A 559 31.64 -2.55 2.44
CA GLU A 559 32.71 -3.13 1.61
C GLU A 559 33.97 -2.26 1.66
N ASN A 560 33.82 -0.94 1.54
CA ASN A 560 34.87 0.02 1.71
C ASN A 560 34.72 0.78 3.04
N PRO A 561 35.67 0.66 3.97
CA PRO A 561 35.63 1.37 5.26
C PRO A 561 35.48 2.90 5.15
N ALA A 562 35.84 3.51 4.01
CA ALA A 562 35.64 4.93 3.80
C ALA A 562 34.17 5.34 3.74
N TYR A 563 33.26 4.43 3.34
CA TYR A 563 31.84 4.75 3.20
C TYR A 563 31.12 4.95 4.53
N ILE A 564 31.59 4.34 5.64
CA ILE A 564 30.99 4.56 6.96
C ILE A 564 31.56 5.82 7.66
N GLN A 565 32.69 6.35 7.20
CA GLN A 565 33.36 7.45 7.89
C GLN A 565 32.47 8.69 8.09
N PRO A 566 31.67 9.15 7.10
CA PRO A 566 30.75 10.26 7.31
C PRO A 566 29.74 10.04 8.45
N PHE A 567 29.33 8.79 8.69
CA PHE A 567 28.44 8.44 9.79
C PHE A 567 29.18 8.47 11.14
N ILE A 568 30.38 7.92 11.22
CA ILE A 568 31.23 7.99 12.40
C ILE A 568 31.51 9.45 12.78
N ASP A 569 31.85 10.30 11.80
CA ASP A 569 32.08 11.73 12.04
C ASP A 569 30.83 12.44 12.55
N GLY A 570 29.63 12.04 12.05
CA GLY A 570 28.34 12.56 12.53
C GLY A 570 28.07 12.17 13.97
N LEU A 571 28.41 10.95 14.39
CA LEU A 571 28.29 10.50 15.77
C LEU A 571 29.28 11.24 16.69
N VAL A 572 30.51 11.43 16.25
CA VAL A 572 31.52 12.22 17.00
C VAL A 572 31.04 13.68 17.15
N LEU A 573 30.49 14.27 16.10
CA LEU A 573 29.89 15.61 16.16
C LEU A 573 28.69 15.67 17.15
N ALA A 574 27.92 14.60 17.28
CA ALA A 574 26.87 14.46 18.28
C ALA A 574 27.39 14.24 19.71
N GLY A 575 28.71 14.09 19.87
CA GLY A 575 29.39 13.93 21.16
C GLY A 575 29.58 12.49 21.63
N PHE A 576 29.44 11.49 20.76
CA PHE A 576 29.86 10.11 21.09
C PHE A 576 31.38 10.03 21.17
N PRO A 577 31.94 9.19 22.06
CA PRO A 577 33.37 8.91 22.05
C PRO A 577 33.81 8.38 20.68
N ALA A 578 34.95 8.84 20.17
CA ALA A 578 35.40 8.45 18.83
C ALA A 578 35.72 6.94 18.74
N GLY A 579 36.31 6.38 19.78
CA GLY A 579 36.82 5.01 19.79
C GLY A 579 38.16 4.85 19.07
N ASP A 580 38.71 3.63 19.11
CA ASP A 580 39.94 3.31 18.40
C ASP A 580 39.67 3.11 16.91
N PRO A 581 40.40 3.74 15.98
CA PRO A 581 40.23 3.60 14.56
C PRO A 581 40.66 2.23 13.98
N SER A 582 41.13 1.29 14.81
CA SER A 582 41.69 -0.02 14.40
C SER A 582 40.69 -0.94 13.72
#